data_af52f6fc6504b8616e374549016a6b46
#
_entry.id   af52f6fc6504b8616e374549016a6b46
#
_cell.length_a   1.000
_cell.length_b   1.000
_cell.length_c   1.000
_cell.angle_alpha   90.00
_cell.angle_beta   90.00
_cell.angle_gamma   90.00
#
_symmetry.space_group_name_H-M   'P 1'
#
loop_
_entity.id
_entity.type
_entity.pdbx_description
1 polymer ?
#
loop_
_entity_poly.entity_id
_entity_poly.type
_entity_poly.pdbx_seq_one_letter_code
_entity_poly.pdbx_strand_id
1 'polypeptide(L)'
;MQKKLLIRPRQYTINIHVGKNATAHTTVKVSPMTTANMADNSIPFHHPERPNGEFRPLKAWHHFRKLIADKEDTEQVFHIIAALRGKKFREVAKKFWFSDKGQKILGSSQRLIDILDDHDTLKKLPAGTVGRFYVDFMEREGLSAAGLESEYARFEASGKRFNDGIDRYGDRLRDTHDLHHILTGYGRDALGEQCVLAFTYAQSRNLGVGFIAYAGGFELKRRVAPKAAIMSAVREGQRIGKAAKNIVHEDIVALLREPLADARKRMGIGEPLAYLRAHEEMRNAGVDPYDLLAPVVA
;
A
#
# COMPACT_ATOMS: atom_id res chain seq x y z
N MET A 1 -38.34 11.28 -30.78
CA MET A 1 -37.95 10.49 -31.96
C MET A 1 -36.47 10.10 -31.82
N GLN A 2 -36.17 8.90 -31.33
CA GLN A 2 -34.79 8.40 -31.25
C GLN A 2 -34.53 7.58 -32.50
N LYS A 3 -33.52 7.97 -33.30
CA LYS A 3 -33.04 7.18 -34.42
C LYS A 3 -32.17 6.01 -33.92
N LYS A 4 -32.65 4.79 -34.02
CA LYS A 4 -31.86 3.58 -33.90
C LYS A 4 -30.86 3.47 -35.04
N LEU A 5 -29.57 3.50 -34.71
CA LEU A 5 -28.49 3.24 -35.66
C LEU A 5 -28.38 1.72 -35.84
N LEU A 6 -28.75 1.19 -36.99
CA LEU A 6 -28.57 -0.20 -37.37
C LEU A 6 -27.11 -0.39 -37.84
N ILE A 7 -26.28 -1.03 -37.02
CA ILE A 7 -24.93 -1.46 -37.41
C ILE A 7 -25.09 -2.81 -38.12
N ARG A 8 -24.73 -2.86 -39.40
CA ARG A 8 -24.70 -4.12 -40.18
C ARG A 8 -23.44 -4.91 -39.76
N PRO A 9 -23.54 -6.26 -39.60
CA PRO A 9 -22.37 -7.08 -39.26
C PRO A 9 -21.40 -7.12 -40.46
N ARG A 10 -20.10 -6.89 -40.17
CA ARG A 10 -19.03 -7.08 -41.16
C ARG A 10 -18.76 -8.58 -41.31
N GLN A 11 -18.76 -9.04 -42.56
CA GLN A 11 -18.33 -10.38 -42.92
C GLN A 11 -16.82 -10.34 -43.14
N TYR A 12 -16.08 -11.24 -42.49
CA TYR A 12 -14.67 -11.45 -42.71
C TYR A 12 -14.48 -12.83 -43.41
N THR A 13 -13.79 -12.85 -44.53
CA THR A 13 -13.40 -14.07 -45.24
C THR A 13 -11.98 -14.43 -44.78
N ILE A 14 -11.83 -15.60 -44.15
CA ILE A 14 -10.50 -16.13 -43.80
C ILE A 14 -10.14 -17.18 -44.85
N ASN A 15 -9.09 -16.94 -45.60
CA ASN A 15 -8.53 -17.90 -46.55
C ASN A 15 -7.55 -18.81 -45.79
N ILE A 16 -7.89 -20.09 -45.63
CA ILE A 16 -6.99 -21.10 -45.07
C ILE A 16 -6.39 -21.87 -46.27
N HIS A 17 -5.09 -21.75 -46.47
CA HIS A 17 -4.36 -22.57 -47.48
C HIS A 17 -4.04 -23.94 -46.87
N VAL A 18 -4.76 -24.97 -47.32
CA VAL A 18 -4.43 -26.36 -47.04
C VAL A 18 -3.80 -26.93 -48.31
N GLY A 19 -2.60 -27.46 -48.20
CA GLY A 19 -1.79 -27.91 -49.31
C GLY A 19 -2.46 -28.98 -50.18
N LYS A 20 -2.23 -28.83 -51.46
CA LYS A 20 -2.51 -29.72 -52.62
C LYS A 20 -3.87 -30.43 -52.68
N ASN A 21 -4.74 -29.89 -53.55
CA ASN A 21 -5.91 -30.52 -54.17
C ASN A 21 -7.19 -30.68 -53.34
N ALA A 22 -7.76 -29.58 -52.86
CA ALA A 22 -9.22 -29.38 -52.86
C ALA A 22 -9.54 -28.01 -52.23
N THR A 23 -10.17 -27.12 -52.97
CA THR A 23 -10.74 -25.87 -52.48
C THR A 23 -12.14 -26.18 -51.97
N ALA A 24 -12.32 -26.35 -50.66
CA ALA A 24 -13.62 -26.45 -50.06
C ALA A 24 -14.01 -25.10 -49.47
N HIS A 25 -15.05 -24.47 -50.05
CA HIS A 25 -15.64 -23.25 -49.44
C HIS A 25 -16.62 -23.64 -48.33
N THR A 26 -16.16 -23.64 -47.13
CA THR A 26 -17.06 -23.83 -45.96
C THR A 26 -17.47 -22.46 -45.43
N THR A 27 -18.71 -22.06 -45.70
CA THR A 27 -19.28 -20.85 -45.08
C THR A 27 -19.72 -21.18 -43.66
N VAL A 28 -18.93 -20.82 -42.69
CA VAL A 28 -19.32 -20.91 -41.29
C VAL A 28 -20.18 -19.69 -40.98
N LYS A 29 -21.48 -19.91 -40.78
CA LYS A 29 -22.38 -18.93 -40.20
C LYS A 29 -21.99 -18.78 -38.72
N VAL A 30 -21.20 -17.77 -38.41
CA VAL A 30 -21.03 -17.33 -37.04
C VAL A 30 -22.31 -16.60 -36.65
N SER A 31 -23.17 -17.26 -35.91
CA SER A 31 -24.28 -16.58 -35.20
C SER A 31 -23.68 -15.46 -34.34
N PRO A 32 -24.30 -14.26 -34.33
CA PRO A 32 -23.86 -13.24 -33.39
C PRO A 32 -23.99 -13.85 -32.00
N MET A 33 -22.85 -14.04 -31.31
CA MET A 33 -22.88 -14.32 -29.88
C MET A 33 -23.71 -13.20 -29.26
N THR A 34 -24.83 -13.61 -28.75
CA THR A 34 -25.72 -12.75 -27.95
C THR A 34 -24.87 -12.11 -26.88
N THR A 35 -24.76 -10.80 -26.89
CA THR A 35 -24.17 -9.98 -25.83
C THR A 35 -25.05 -9.99 -24.56
N ALA A 36 -25.67 -11.14 -24.30
CA ALA A 36 -26.38 -11.40 -23.06
C ALA A 36 -25.44 -12.24 -22.19
N ASN A 37 -25.04 -11.64 -21.08
CA ASN A 37 -24.28 -12.25 -19.97
C ASN A 37 -22.73 -12.30 -20.11
N MET A 38 -22.07 -11.22 -20.52
CA MET A 38 -21.04 -10.73 -19.65
C MET A 38 -21.78 -9.97 -18.54
N ALA A 39 -22.19 -10.66 -17.49
CA ALA A 39 -22.41 -10.01 -16.21
C ALA A 39 -21.10 -9.25 -15.98
N ASP A 40 -21.19 -7.94 -16.03
CA ASP A 40 -20.09 -7.03 -15.79
C ASP A 40 -19.68 -7.23 -14.33
N ASN A 41 -18.77 -8.19 -14.11
CA ASN A 41 -18.13 -8.48 -12.83
C ASN A 41 -17.08 -7.41 -12.52
N SER A 42 -17.24 -6.21 -13.07
CA SER A 42 -16.41 -5.08 -12.73
C SER A 42 -16.71 -4.68 -11.30
N ILE A 43 -15.71 -4.93 -10.46
CA ILE A 43 -15.75 -4.51 -9.06
C ILE A 43 -15.90 -2.99 -9.05
N PRO A 44 -16.95 -2.45 -8.41
CA PRO A 44 -17.15 -1.02 -8.39
C PRO A 44 -16.04 -0.35 -7.58
N PHE A 45 -15.61 0.84 -7.97
CA PHE A 45 -14.67 1.62 -7.16
C PHE A 45 -15.23 1.93 -5.76
N HIS A 46 -16.53 2.21 -5.67
CA HIS A 46 -17.25 2.52 -4.44
C HIS A 46 -18.54 1.71 -4.40
N HIS A 47 -18.64 0.80 -3.44
CA HIS A 47 -19.85 0.02 -3.25
C HIS A 47 -21.02 0.93 -2.84
N PRO A 48 -22.26 0.72 -3.38
CA PRO A 48 -23.41 1.60 -3.08
C PRO A 48 -23.74 1.71 -1.59
N GLU A 49 -23.55 0.63 -0.83
CA GLU A 49 -23.82 0.58 0.61
C GLU A 49 -22.64 1.12 1.47
N ARG A 50 -21.52 1.45 0.86
CA ARG A 50 -20.37 2.00 1.61
C ARG A 50 -20.70 3.41 2.09
N PRO A 51 -20.66 3.68 3.39
CA PRO A 51 -20.92 5.02 3.90
C PRO A 51 -19.91 6.01 3.32
N ASN A 52 -20.38 7.20 3.00
CA ASN A 52 -19.53 8.33 2.67
C ASN A 52 -18.68 8.64 3.90
N GLY A 53 -17.37 8.62 3.72
CA GLY A 53 -16.33 8.63 4.74
C GLY A 53 -16.71 9.34 6.04
N GLU A 54 -16.45 8.66 7.12
CA GLU A 54 -16.72 9.16 8.46
C GLU A 54 -15.53 9.95 8.97
N PHE A 55 -15.81 11.04 9.66
CA PHE A 55 -14.82 11.80 10.40
C PHE A 55 -15.21 11.77 11.88
N ARG A 56 -14.63 10.82 12.63
CA ARG A 56 -14.92 10.55 14.02
C ARG A 56 -13.67 10.75 14.89
N PRO A 57 -13.25 11.98 15.16
CA PRO A 57 -12.00 12.27 15.85
C PRO A 57 -11.96 11.74 17.29
N LEU A 58 -13.09 11.75 18.01
CA LEU A 58 -13.16 11.20 19.36
C LEU A 58 -12.97 9.68 19.38
N LYS A 59 -13.52 8.96 18.36
CA LYS A 59 -13.29 7.52 18.21
C LYS A 59 -11.80 7.26 17.89
N ALA A 60 -11.20 8.03 17.00
CA ALA A 60 -9.78 7.91 16.69
C ALA A 60 -8.90 8.15 17.92
N TRP A 61 -9.23 9.16 18.72
CA TRP A 61 -8.52 9.45 19.97
C TRP A 61 -8.65 8.32 21.00
N HIS A 62 -9.84 7.71 21.14
CA HIS A 62 -10.04 6.57 22.01
C HIS A 62 -9.13 5.39 21.63
N HIS A 63 -9.10 5.02 20.34
CA HIS A 63 -8.24 3.94 19.86
C HIS A 63 -6.75 4.31 19.93
N PHE A 64 -6.39 5.57 19.72
CA PHE A 64 -5.02 6.03 19.88
C PHE A 64 -4.53 5.86 21.33
N ARG A 65 -5.35 6.16 22.32
CA ARG A 65 -4.99 5.92 23.73
C ARG A 65 -4.75 4.43 24.03
N LYS A 66 -5.53 3.53 23.43
CA LYS A 66 -5.30 2.08 23.54
C LYS A 66 -3.98 1.69 22.89
N LEU A 67 -3.70 2.17 21.67
CA LEU A 67 -2.45 1.93 20.97
C LEU A 67 -1.23 2.42 21.76
N ILE A 68 -1.33 3.54 22.47
CA ILE A 68 -0.23 4.03 23.32
C ILE A 68 -0.06 3.18 24.58
N ALA A 69 -1.11 2.58 25.09
CA ALA A 69 -1.06 1.67 26.23
C ALA A 69 -0.49 0.29 25.85
N ASP A 70 -0.82 -0.18 24.66
CA ASP A 70 -0.33 -1.43 24.07
C ASP A 70 0.00 -1.21 22.58
N LYS A 71 1.28 -1.06 22.30
CA LYS A 71 1.80 -0.81 20.94
C LYS A 71 1.69 -2.01 20.00
N GLU A 72 1.58 -3.21 20.57
CA GLU A 72 1.45 -4.45 19.81
C GLU A 72 -0.01 -4.70 19.38
N ASP A 73 -0.96 -3.95 19.93
CA ASP A 73 -2.37 -4.00 19.51
C ASP A 73 -2.58 -3.18 18.21
N THR A 74 -2.06 -3.72 17.11
CA THR A 74 -2.13 -3.11 15.77
C THR A 74 -3.55 -2.98 15.24
N GLU A 75 -4.54 -3.72 15.79
CA GLU A 75 -5.96 -3.55 15.46
C GLU A 75 -6.41 -2.09 15.69
N GLN A 76 -5.86 -1.44 16.74
CA GLN A 76 -6.19 -0.04 17.03
C GLN A 76 -5.77 0.92 15.90
N VAL A 77 -4.70 0.61 15.19
CA VAL A 77 -4.25 1.37 14.00
C VAL A 77 -5.35 1.40 12.94
N PHE A 78 -5.93 0.24 12.63
CA PHE A 78 -6.99 0.13 11.62
C PHE A 78 -8.28 0.86 12.06
N HIS A 79 -8.62 0.81 13.34
CA HIS A 79 -9.75 1.57 13.88
C HIS A 79 -9.54 3.09 13.76
N ILE A 80 -8.33 3.59 14.01
CA ILE A 80 -8.00 5.02 13.84
C ILE A 80 -8.11 5.42 12.37
N ILE A 81 -7.53 4.61 11.47
CA ILE A 81 -7.57 4.83 10.02
C ILE A 81 -9.02 4.87 9.52
N ALA A 82 -9.86 3.93 9.96
CA ALA A 82 -11.26 3.89 9.59
C ALA A 82 -12.06 5.10 10.13
N ALA A 83 -11.79 5.51 11.37
CA ALA A 83 -12.47 6.63 12.00
C ALA A 83 -12.14 8.00 11.37
N LEU A 84 -10.99 8.14 10.73
CA LEU A 84 -10.52 9.38 10.10
C LEU A 84 -10.40 9.27 8.56
N ARG A 85 -11.15 8.38 7.93
CA ARG A 85 -11.12 8.17 6.48
C ARG A 85 -11.64 9.40 5.73
N GLY A 86 -10.74 10.28 5.34
CA GLY A 86 -11.06 11.55 4.69
C GLY A 86 -11.35 11.45 3.18
N LYS A 87 -11.98 12.51 2.62
CA LYS A 87 -12.27 12.59 1.16
C LYS A 87 -11.03 12.50 0.29
N LYS A 88 -9.91 13.10 0.71
CA LYS A 88 -8.65 13.12 -0.06
C LYS A 88 -8.04 11.74 -0.29
N PHE A 89 -8.13 10.85 0.68
CA PHE A 89 -7.72 9.46 0.49
C PHE A 89 -8.49 8.82 -0.66
N ARG A 90 -9.81 9.02 -0.70
CA ARG A 90 -10.68 8.48 -1.72
C ARG A 90 -10.38 9.06 -3.11
N GLU A 91 -10.04 10.34 -3.19
CA GLU A 91 -9.63 10.98 -4.44
C GLU A 91 -8.32 10.38 -4.99
N VAL A 92 -7.34 10.13 -4.12
CA VAL A 92 -6.06 9.48 -4.51
C VAL A 92 -6.32 8.05 -4.98
N ALA A 93 -7.09 7.27 -4.23
CA ALA A 93 -7.47 5.90 -4.60
C ALA A 93 -8.24 5.87 -5.92
N LYS A 94 -9.21 6.80 -6.12
CA LYS A 94 -9.99 6.93 -7.35
C LYS A 94 -9.12 7.24 -8.55
N LYS A 95 -8.19 8.19 -8.41
CA LYS A 95 -7.28 8.57 -9.49
C LYS A 95 -6.40 7.38 -9.92
N PHE A 96 -5.92 6.58 -8.96
CA PHE A 96 -5.16 5.39 -9.26
C PHE A 96 -6.04 4.31 -9.90
N TRP A 97 -7.20 4.02 -9.32
CA TRP A 97 -8.13 2.99 -9.80
C TRP A 97 -8.48 3.17 -11.28
N PHE A 98 -8.77 4.41 -11.72
CA PHE A 98 -9.15 4.70 -13.11
C PHE A 98 -7.97 5.03 -14.03
N SER A 99 -6.72 4.91 -13.56
CA SER A 99 -5.55 5.03 -14.44
C SER A 99 -5.25 3.72 -15.17
N ASP A 100 -4.68 3.79 -16.37
CA ASP A 100 -4.26 2.59 -17.13
C ASP A 100 -3.31 1.70 -16.32
N LYS A 101 -2.38 2.32 -15.58
CA LYS A 101 -1.45 1.62 -14.69
C LYS A 101 -2.20 0.93 -13.54
N GLY A 102 -3.15 1.61 -12.92
CA GLY A 102 -3.98 1.06 -11.85
C GLY A 102 -4.82 -0.12 -12.33
N GLN A 103 -5.48 0.01 -13.48
CA GLN A 103 -6.27 -1.08 -14.06
C GLN A 103 -5.41 -2.30 -14.38
N LYS A 104 -4.21 -2.10 -14.95
CA LYS A 104 -3.27 -3.20 -15.20
C LYS A 104 -2.84 -3.91 -13.92
N ILE A 105 -2.49 -3.15 -12.89
CA ILE A 105 -2.02 -3.69 -11.61
C ILE A 105 -3.14 -4.40 -10.86
N LEU A 106 -4.31 -3.77 -10.78
CA LEU A 106 -5.46 -4.31 -10.04
C LEU A 106 -6.20 -5.42 -10.80
N GLY A 107 -6.02 -5.50 -12.11
CA GLY A 107 -6.52 -6.58 -12.96
C GLY A 107 -5.66 -7.86 -12.90
N SER A 108 -4.49 -7.82 -12.24
CA SER A 108 -3.68 -9.03 -12.03
C SER A 108 -4.44 -10.01 -11.12
N SER A 109 -4.44 -11.29 -11.49
CA SER A 109 -4.99 -12.37 -10.67
C SER A 109 -4.08 -12.72 -9.50
N GLN A 110 -2.80 -12.37 -9.56
CA GLN A 110 -1.82 -12.66 -8.52
C GLN A 110 -1.91 -11.62 -7.40
N ARG A 111 -2.10 -12.09 -6.17
CA ARG A 111 -2.13 -11.23 -4.99
C ARG A 111 -0.71 -10.73 -4.70
N LEU A 112 -0.58 -9.46 -4.31
CA LEU A 112 0.73 -8.89 -3.98
C LEU A 112 1.37 -9.59 -2.79
N ILE A 113 0.56 -9.96 -1.80
CA ILE A 113 1.03 -10.68 -0.61
C ILE A 113 1.67 -12.02 -0.95
N ASP A 114 1.12 -12.76 -1.91
CA ASP A 114 1.67 -14.06 -2.33
C ASP A 114 3.06 -13.91 -2.98
N ILE A 115 3.30 -12.76 -3.63
CA ILE A 115 4.61 -12.40 -4.20
C ILE A 115 5.60 -12.03 -3.10
N LEU A 116 5.14 -11.26 -2.12
CA LEU A 116 5.99 -10.74 -1.05
C LEU A 116 6.37 -11.82 -0.03
N ASP A 117 5.53 -12.83 0.18
CA ASP A 117 5.81 -13.96 1.07
C ASP A 117 6.59 -15.10 0.38
N ASP A 118 6.76 -15.07 -0.95
CA ASP A 118 7.62 -16.03 -1.66
C ASP A 118 9.11 -15.66 -1.46
N HIS A 119 9.56 -15.75 -0.21
CA HIS A 119 10.93 -15.44 0.18
C HIS A 119 11.96 -16.29 -0.60
N ASP A 120 11.65 -17.55 -0.91
CA ASP A 120 12.54 -18.44 -1.65
C ASP A 120 12.82 -17.93 -3.08
N THR A 121 11.79 -17.37 -3.74
CA THR A 121 11.97 -16.73 -5.04
C THR A 121 12.67 -15.38 -4.92
N LEU A 122 12.32 -14.56 -3.94
CA LEU A 122 12.95 -13.25 -3.73
C LEU A 122 14.43 -13.36 -3.35
N LYS A 123 14.84 -14.40 -2.62
CA LYS A 123 16.26 -14.70 -2.29
C LYS A 123 17.11 -14.99 -3.53
N LYS A 124 16.52 -15.43 -4.62
CA LYS A 124 17.24 -15.69 -5.89
C LYS A 124 17.55 -14.40 -6.66
N LEU A 125 16.95 -13.28 -6.27
CA LEU A 125 17.27 -11.99 -6.87
C LEU A 125 18.71 -11.58 -6.55
N PRO A 126 19.38 -10.81 -7.43
CA PRO A 126 20.72 -10.30 -7.18
C PRO A 126 20.83 -9.54 -5.86
N ALA A 127 21.96 -9.66 -5.20
CA ALA A 127 22.26 -8.85 -4.02
C ALA A 127 22.16 -7.34 -4.34
N GLY A 128 21.65 -6.56 -3.39
CA GLY A 128 21.48 -5.11 -3.59
C GLY A 128 20.16 -4.71 -4.25
N THR A 129 19.33 -5.67 -4.70
CA THR A 129 17.98 -5.38 -5.20
C THR A 129 17.00 -5.10 -4.07
N VAL A 130 15.93 -4.36 -4.36
CA VAL A 130 14.84 -4.06 -3.40
C VAL A 130 14.30 -5.37 -2.79
N GLY A 131 14.06 -6.42 -3.61
CA GLY A 131 13.53 -7.70 -3.15
C GLY A 131 14.49 -8.44 -2.21
N ARG A 132 15.81 -8.37 -2.44
CA ARG A 132 16.79 -8.94 -1.50
C ARG A 132 16.78 -8.21 -0.16
N PHE A 133 16.81 -6.88 -0.18
CA PHE A 133 16.69 -6.09 1.05
C PHE A 133 15.37 -6.34 1.78
N TYR A 134 14.28 -6.55 1.03
CA TYR A 134 12.97 -6.87 1.61
C TYR A 134 13.02 -8.20 2.37
N VAL A 135 13.50 -9.28 1.77
CA VAL A 135 13.60 -10.59 2.44
C VAL A 135 14.52 -10.52 3.66
N ASP A 136 15.71 -9.92 3.48
CA ASP A 136 16.67 -9.78 4.59
C ASP A 136 16.08 -8.99 5.78
N PHE A 137 15.23 -7.99 5.48
CA PHE A 137 14.50 -7.24 6.48
C PHE A 137 13.42 -8.08 7.16
N MET A 138 12.54 -8.74 6.38
CA MET A 138 11.44 -9.55 6.92
C MET A 138 11.96 -10.70 7.81
N GLU A 139 13.02 -11.40 7.38
CA GLU A 139 13.61 -12.48 8.16
C GLU A 139 14.29 -11.99 9.44
N ARG A 140 15.01 -10.87 9.37
CA ARG A 140 15.65 -10.27 10.56
C ARG A 140 14.62 -9.83 11.59
N GLU A 141 13.48 -9.29 11.14
CA GLU A 141 12.41 -8.81 12.03
C GLU A 141 11.42 -9.92 12.41
N GLY A 142 11.54 -11.13 11.85
CA GLY A 142 10.61 -12.24 12.11
C GLY A 142 9.21 -12.00 11.55
N LEU A 143 9.11 -11.31 10.41
CA LEU A 143 7.84 -10.88 9.81
C LEU A 143 7.47 -11.69 8.58
N SER A 144 6.17 -11.65 8.26
CA SER A 144 5.62 -12.06 6.96
C SER A 144 4.54 -11.09 6.52
N ALA A 145 4.33 -10.96 5.20
CA ALA A 145 3.24 -10.13 4.68
C ALA A 145 1.87 -10.72 5.09
N ALA A 146 1.76 -12.04 5.18
CA ALA A 146 0.58 -12.73 5.71
C ALA A 146 0.31 -12.42 7.19
N GLY A 147 1.34 -12.12 7.98
CA GLY A 147 1.19 -11.70 9.39
C GLY A 147 0.35 -10.44 9.51
N LEU A 148 0.67 -9.40 8.75
CA LEU A 148 -0.06 -8.14 8.74
C LEU A 148 -1.49 -8.29 8.16
N GLU A 149 -1.69 -9.20 7.18
CA GLU A 149 -3.02 -9.56 6.70
C GLU A 149 -3.86 -10.21 7.81
N SER A 150 -3.28 -11.11 8.60
CA SER A 150 -3.97 -11.80 9.71
C SER A 150 -4.41 -10.82 10.81
N GLU A 151 -3.59 -9.81 11.11
CA GLU A 151 -3.95 -8.76 12.05
C GLU A 151 -5.08 -7.88 11.51
N TYR A 152 -5.03 -7.55 10.22
CA TYR A 152 -6.10 -6.82 9.56
C TYR A 152 -7.43 -7.63 9.54
N ALA A 153 -7.37 -8.94 9.37
CA ALA A 153 -8.55 -9.81 9.39
C ALA A 153 -9.29 -9.76 10.74
N ARG A 154 -8.58 -9.60 11.86
CA ARG A 154 -9.20 -9.37 13.19
C ARG A 154 -10.03 -8.08 13.22
N PHE A 155 -9.48 -7.01 12.67
CA PHE A 155 -10.21 -5.76 12.50
C PHE A 155 -11.43 -5.93 11.56
N GLU A 156 -11.28 -6.66 10.45
CA GLU A 156 -12.39 -6.91 9.50
C GLU A 156 -13.54 -7.68 10.13
N ALA A 157 -13.28 -8.61 11.07
CA ALA A 157 -14.31 -9.32 11.81
C ALA A 157 -15.21 -8.37 12.62
N SER A 158 -14.74 -7.17 12.95
CA SER A 158 -15.49 -6.11 13.64
C SER A 158 -16.22 -5.14 12.70
N GLY A 159 -16.04 -5.26 11.37
CA GLY A 159 -16.56 -4.32 10.38
C GLY A 159 -17.04 -4.97 9.08
N LYS A 160 -17.77 -4.20 8.25
CA LYS A 160 -18.23 -4.66 6.93
C LYS A 160 -17.19 -4.36 5.86
N ARG A 161 -16.65 -5.40 5.21
CA ARG A 161 -15.87 -5.30 3.98
C ARG A 161 -16.82 -5.22 2.78
N PHE A 162 -16.56 -4.33 1.86
CA PHE A 162 -17.38 -4.11 0.66
C PHE A 162 -16.78 -4.75 -0.59
N ASN A 163 -15.51 -5.19 -0.53
CA ASN A 163 -14.75 -5.76 -1.64
C ASN A 163 -14.73 -4.87 -2.91
N ASP A 164 -14.76 -3.57 -2.71
CA ASP A 164 -14.72 -2.56 -3.75
C ASP A 164 -13.29 -2.02 -4.01
N GLY A 165 -13.16 -1.07 -4.92
CA GLY A 165 -11.87 -0.47 -5.27
C GLY A 165 -11.19 0.25 -4.11
N ILE A 166 -11.96 0.74 -3.14
CA ILE A 166 -11.41 1.40 -1.94
C ILE A 166 -10.76 0.36 -1.02
N ASP A 167 -11.39 -0.81 -0.84
CA ASP A 167 -10.79 -1.90 -0.06
C ASP A 167 -9.54 -2.42 -0.75
N ARG A 168 -9.57 -2.66 -2.06
CA ARG A 168 -8.39 -3.10 -2.82
C ARG A 168 -7.23 -2.11 -2.76
N TYR A 169 -7.52 -0.81 -2.78
CA TYR A 169 -6.48 0.20 -2.61
C TYR A 169 -5.93 0.20 -1.17
N GLY A 170 -6.78 -0.01 -0.18
CA GLY A 170 -6.40 -0.16 1.22
C GLY A 170 -5.52 -1.40 1.46
N ASP A 171 -5.89 -2.54 0.88
CA ASP A 171 -5.10 -3.77 0.94
C ASP A 171 -3.70 -3.53 0.37
N ARG A 172 -3.63 -2.95 -0.82
CA ARG A 172 -2.35 -2.65 -1.45
C ARG A 172 -1.49 -1.68 -0.63
N LEU A 173 -2.09 -0.70 0.03
CA LEU A 173 -1.40 0.21 0.93
C LEU A 173 -0.82 -0.52 2.15
N ARG A 174 -1.57 -1.49 2.71
CA ARG A 174 -1.12 -2.39 3.77
C ARG A 174 0.03 -3.27 3.30
N ASP A 175 -0.15 -3.98 2.20
CA ASP A 175 0.80 -4.97 1.68
C ASP A 175 2.15 -4.34 1.27
N THR A 176 2.16 -3.05 0.90
CA THR A 176 3.40 -2.32 0.55
C THR A 176 4.06 -1.63 1.75
N HIS A 177 3.53 -1.78 2.97
CA HIS A 177 4.03 -1.04 4.14
C HIS A 177 5.52 -1.31 4.41
N ASP A 178 5.93 -2.58 4.44
CA ASP A 178 7.31 -2.96 4.74
C ASP A 178 8.30 -2.54 3.62
N LEU A 179 7.82 -2.44 2.38
CA LEU A 179 8.61 -1.84 1.30
C LEU A 179 8.89 -0.34 1.52
N HIS A 180 8.02 0.37 2.26
CA HIS A 180 8.32 1.75 2.61
C HIS A 180 9.53 1.84 3.53
N HIS A 181 9.71 0.94 4.51
CA HIS A 181 10.92 0.86 5.35
C HIS A 181 12.18 0.67 4.49
N ILE A 182 12.15 -0.28 3.55
CA ILE A 182 13.29 -0.58 2.67
C ILE A 182 13.64 0.62 1.80
N LEU A 183 12.65 1.21 1.15
CA LEU A 183 12.87 2.30 0.20
C LEU A 183 13.25 3.61 0.88
N THR A 184 12.77 3.89 2.07
CA THR A 184 13.09 5.14 2.78
C THR A 184 14.30 5.04 3.69
N GLY A 185 14.65 3.82 4.14
CA GLY A 185 15.71 3.60 5.11
C GLY A 185 15.32 3.88 6.56
N TYR A 186 14.03 4.11 6.84
CA TYR A 186 13.52 4.18 8.22
C TYR A 186 13.46 2.77 8.82
N GLY A 187 13.95 2.59 10.04
CA GLY A 187 13.86 1.33 10.78
C GLY A 187 12.46 1.07 11.34
N ARG A 188 12.29 -0.10 11.97
CA ARG A 188 11.07 -0.47 12.71
C ARG A 188 11.05 0.01 14.16
N ASP A 189 12.06 0.77 14.58
CA ASP A 189 11.98 1.46 15.86
C ASP A 189 10.82 2.45 15.90
N ALA A 190 10.44 2.84 17.10
CA ALA A 190 9.26 3.68 17.29
C ALA A 190 9.30 4.99 16.50
N LEU A 191 10.47 5.60 16.29
CA LEU A 191 10.61 6.81 15.48
C LEU A 191 10.54 6.49 13.99
N GLY A 192 11.17 5.40 13.54
CA GLY A 192 11.13 4.96 12.16
C GLY A 192 9.71 4.70 11.68
N GLU A 193 8.89 4.02 12.49
CA GLU A 193 7.46 3.80 12.22
C GLU A 193 6.71 5.15 12.03
N GLN A 194 6.95 6.13 12.90
CA GLN A 194 6.30 7.45 12.74
C GLN A 194 6.74 8.15 11.45
N CYS A 195 8.01 8.00 11.06
CA CYS A 195 8.54 8.57 9.82
C CYS A 195 7.93 7.88 8.58
N VAL A 196 7.81 6.54 8.58
CA VAL A 196 7.15 5.76 7.52
C VAL A 196 5.67 6.14 7.42
N LEU A 197 4.97 6.27 8.54
CA LEU A 197 3.58 6.71 8.54
C LEU A 197 3.42 8.15 8.03
N ALA A 198 4.35 9.06 8.35
CA ALA A 198 4.34 10.42 7.83
C ALA A 198 4.59 10.45 6.31
N PHE A 199 5.52 9.62 5.81
CA PHE A 199 5.76 9.41 4.40
C PHE A 199 4.50 8.87 3.70
N THR A 200 3.90 7.81 4.24
CA THR A 200 2.68 7.17 3.73
C THR A 200 1.49 8.15 3.72
N TYR A 201 1.35 8.97 4.75
CA TYR A 201 0.34 10.05 4.79
C TYR A 201 0.51 11.03 3.64
N ALA A 202 1.74 11.45 3.34
CA ALA A 202 2.00 12.37 2.24
C ALA A 202 1.54 11.80 0.89
N GLN A 203 1.67 10.50 0.70
CA GLN A 203 1.30 9.80 -0.54
C GLN A 203 -0.18 9.44 -0.62
N SER A 204 -0.76 8.90 0.47
CA SER A 204 -2.12 8.38 0.50
C SER A 204 -3.19 9.44 0.86
N ARG A 205 -2.77 10.53 1.53
CA ARG A 205 -3.67 11.55 2.11
C ARG A 205 -4.68 10.98 3.11
N ASN A 206 -4.37 9.83 3.71
CA ASN A 206 -5.18 9.23 4.76
C ASN A 206 -4.96 9.96 6.08
N LEU A 207 -6.00 10.65 6.58
CA LEU A 207 -5.91 11.46 7.80
C LEU A 207 -5.63 10.61 9.05
N GLY A 208 -6.09 9.35 9.09
CA GLY A 208 -5.80 8.44 10.20
C GLY A 208 -4.32 8.11 10.30
N VAL A 209 -3.69 7.80 9.15
CA VAL A 209 -2.24 7.57 9.07
C VAL A 209 -1.47 8.82 9.50
N GLY A 210 -1.86 9.99 9.01
CA GLY A 210 -1.25 11.26 9.41
C GLY A 210 -1.41 11.56 10.90
N PHE A 211 -2.59 11.25 11.46
CA PHE A 211 -2.86 11.42 12.88
C PHE A 211 -1.93 10.53 13.73
N ILE A 212 -1.79 9.24 13.40
CA ILE A 212 -0.89 8.32 14.11
C ILE A 212 0.55 8.81 14.02
N ALA A 213 1.02 9.19 12.82
CA ALA A 213 2.38 9.68 12.61
C ALA A 213 2.73 10.86 13.52
N TYR A 214 1.87 11.86 13.58
CA TYR A 214 2.14 13.09 14.34
C TYR A 214 1.85 12.97 15.82
N ALA A 215 0.74 12.32 16.21
CA ALA A 215 0.40 12.11 17.61
C ALA A 215 1.39 11.15 18.28
N GLY A 216 1.78 10.06 17.57
CA GLY A 216 2.82 9.14 18.04
C GLY A 216 4.18 9.81 18.15
N GLY A 217 4.59 10.60 17.14
CA GLY A 217 5.82 11.39 17.19
C GLY A 217 5.84 12.39 18.35
N PHE A 218 4.70 13.03 18.66
CA PHE A 218 4.58 13.92 19.81
C PHE A 218 4.71 13.16 21.14
N GLU A 219 4.09 11.99 21.25
CA GLU A 219 4.19 11.14 22.43
C GLU A 219 5.63 10.65 22.65
N LEU A 220 6.34 10.22 21.58
CA LEU A 220 7.75 9.89 21.66
C LEU A 220 8.58 11.07 22.15
N LYS A 221 8.36 12.26 21.61
CA LYS A 221 9.06 13.47 22.05
C LYS A 221 8.87 13.75 23.55
N ARG A 222 7.73 13.38 24.12
CA ARG A 222 7.48 13.56 25.57
C ARG A 222 8.24 12.56 26.43
N ARG A 223 8.46 11.34 25.90
CA ARG A 223 9.10 10.23 26.64
C ARG A 223 10.62 10.22 26.50
N VAL A 224 11.12 10.66 25.36
CA VAL A 224 12.55 10.67 25.03
C VAL A 224 13.19 11.99 25.41
N ALA A 225 14.51 11.98 25.57
CA ALA A 225 15.31 13.16 25.90
C ALA A 225 14.85 14.42 25.13
N PRO A 226 14.59 15.55 25.82
CA PRO A 226 13.94 16.73 25.22
C PRO A 226 14.66 17.33 24.01
N LYS A 227 15.94 16.96 23.79
CA LYS A 227 16.79 17.51 22.73
C LYS A 227 16.75 16.70 21.43
N ALA A 228 16.23 15.47 21.43
CA ALA A 228 16.19 14.68 20.22
C ALA A 228 15.22 15.26 19.18
N ALA A 229 15.67 15.32 17.92
CA ALA A 229 14.95 15.97 16.82
C ALA A 229 13.77 15.14 16.29
N ILE A 230 13.02 14.46 17.16
CA ILE A 230 11.91 13.54 16.84
C ILE A 230 10.95 14.15 15.80
N MET A 231 10.37 15.32 16.10
CA MET A 231 9.41 15.94 15.19
C MET A 231 10.02 16.45 13.89
N SER A 232 11.33 16.67 13.86
CA SER A 232 12.06 16.99 12.63
C SER A 232 12.12 15.78 11.70
N ALA A 233 12.40 14.60 12.24
CA ALA A 233 12.40 13.33 11.49
C ALA A 233 11.01 13.00 10.93
N VAL A 234 9.95 13.12 11.75
CA VAL A 234 8.56 12.89 11.28
C VAL A 234 8.19 13.83 10.13
N ARG A 235 8.54 15.14 10.24
CA ARG A 235 8.28 16.11 9.16
C ARG A 235 9.13 15.82 7.91
N GLU A 236 10.36 15.34 8.09
CA GLU A 236 11.21 14.90 6.98
C GLU A 236 10.57 13.75 6.23
N GLY A 237 10.05 12.71 6.93
CA GLY A 237 9.32 11.61 6.32
C GLY A 237 8.17 12.10 5.44
N GLN A 238 7.35 13.02 5.95
CA GLN A 238 6.28 13.62 5.15
C GLN A 238 6.83 14.41 3.95
N ARG A 239 7.91 15.17 4.11
CA ARG A 239 8.52 15.94 3.03
C ARG A 239 9.06 15.03 1.92
N ILE A 240 9.77 13.96 2.29
CA ILE A 240 10.29 12.97 1.35
C ILE A 240 9.12 12.30 0.63
N GLY A 241 8.08 11.85 1.35
CA GLY A 241 6.90 11.22 0.75
C GLY A 241 6.13 12.13 -0.20
N LYS A 242 6.12 13.45 0.05
CA LYS A 242 5.51 14.44 -0.84
C LYS A 242 6.32 14.64 -2.14
N ALA A 243 7.63 14.53 -2.09
CA ALA A 243 8.52 14.71 -3.24
C ALA A 243 8.62 13.42 -4.08
N ALA A 244 8.53 12.26 -3.44
CA ALA A 244 8.70 10.96 -4.07
C ALA A 244 7.50 10.56 -4.95
N LYS A 245 7.77 9.70 -5.94
CA LYS A 245 6.70 8.97 -6.64
C LYS A 245 5.96 8.07 -5.66
N ASN A 246 4.66 7.87 -5.91
CA ASN A 246 3.84 7.07 -5.01
C ASN A 246 4.17 5.58 -5.15
N ILE A 247 4.67 4.98 -4.06
CA ILE A 247 5.09 3.57 -4.04
C ILE A 247 3.91 2.63 -4.31
N VAL A 248 2.75 2.91 -3.74
CA VAL A 248 1.54 2.09 -3.94
C VAL A 248 1.11 2.03 -5.41
N HIS A 249 1.49 3.05 -6.19
CA HIS A 249 1.20 3.12 -7.63
C HIS A 249 2.27 2.47 -8.52
N GLU A 250 3.35 1.92 -7.95
CA GLU A 250 4.40 1.27 -8.73
C GLU A 250 4.04 -0.18 -9.09
N ASP A 251 4.67 -0.69 -10.14
CA ASP A 251 4.71 -2.13 -10.41
C ASP A 251 5.69 -2.76 -9.41
N ILE A 252 5.16 -3.36 -8.35
CA ILE A 252 5.98 -3.91 -7.26
C ILE A 252 6.84 -5.07 -7.75
N VAL A 253 6.35 -5.89 -8.68
CA VAL A 253 7.14 -7.01 -9.23
C VAL A 253 8.38 -6.51 -9.95
N ALA A 254 8.24 -5.45 -10.74
CA ALA A 254 9.37 -4.81 -11.40
C ALA A 254 10.29 -4.12 -10.38
N LEU A 255 9.72 -3.41 -9.41
CA LEU A 255 10.45 -2.69 -8.36
C LEU A 255 11.33 -3.63 -7.52
N LEU A 256 10.84 -4.83 -7.15
CA LEU A 256 11.60 -5.81 -6.37
C LEU A 256 12.90 -6.25 -7.08
N ARG A 257 12.97 -6.16 -8.40
CA ARG A 257 14.15 -6.54 -9.20
C ARG A 257 15.14 -5.39 -9.41
N GLU A 258 14.76 -4.15 -9.09
CA GLU A 258 15.63 -2.99 -9.25
C GLU A 258 16.71 -2.97 -8.14
N PRO A 259 17.95 -2.52 -8.44
CA PRO A 259 18.90 -2.14 -7.40
C PRO A 259 18.29 -1.05 -6.50
N LEU A 260 18.42 -1.17 -5.18
CA LEU A 260 17.78 -0.27 -4.23
C LEU A 260 18.19 1.20 -4.45
N ALA A 261 19.46 1.46 -4.76
CA ALA A 261 19.93 2.81 -5.02
C ALA A 261 19.27 3.45 -6.25
N ASP A 262 19.10 2.65 -7.33
CA ASP A 262 18.46 3.10 -8.57
C ASP A 262 16.95 3.33 -8.35
N ALA A 263 16.29 2.43 -7.63
CA ALA A 263 14.89 2.56 -7.25
C ALA A 263 14.64 3.85 -6.45
N ARG A 264 15.46 4.13 -5.43
CA ARG A 264 15.40 5.36 -4.64
C ARG A 264 15.58 6.60 -5.51
N LYS A 265 16.62 6.60 -6.36
CA LYS A 265 16.90 7.70 -7.30
C LYS A 265 15.74 7.92 -8.27
N ARG A 266 15.25 6.86 -8.92
CA ARG A 266 14.14 6.91 -9.88
C ARG A 266 12.85 7.42 -9.24
N MET A 267 12.62 7.05 -7.99
CA MET A 267 11.43 7.44 -7.25
C MET A 267 11.56 8.79 -6.56
N GLY A 268 12.74 9.39 -6.51
CA GLY A 268 12.98 10.67 -5.84
C GLY A 268 12.93 10.55 -4.32
N ILE A 269 13.31 9.41 -3.77
CA ILE A 269 13.37 9.16 -2.32
C ILE A 269 14.75 9.60 -1.82
N GLY A 270 14.77 10.65 -1.01
CA GLY A 270 15.99 11.18 -0.39
C GLY A 270 16.40 10.43 0.87
N GLU A 271 17.62 10.70 1.34
CA GLU A 271 18.17 10.15 2.59
C GLU A 271 17.41 10.65 3.83
N PRO A 272 17.22 9.78 4.86
CA PRO A 272 16.50 10.09 6.09
C PRO A 272 17.39 10.81 7.12
N LEU A 273 17.98 11.95 6.76
CA LEU A 273 19.04 12.61 7.54
C LEU A 273 18.59 13.07 8.94
N ALA A 274 17.35 13.56 9.05
CA ALA A 274 16.84 14.00 10.35
C ALA A 274 16.55 12.80 11.28
N TYR A 275 16.13 11.68 10.74
CA TYR A 275 15.95 10.43 11.47
C TYR A 275 17.29 9.90 11.99
N LEU A 276 18.30 9.82 11.14
CA LEU A 276 19.65 9.38 11.52
C LEU A 276 20.24 10.27 12.63
N ARG A 277 20.06 11.60 12.49
CA ARG A 277 20.48 12.57 13.52
C ARG A 277 19.73 12.34 14.84
N ALA A 278 18.43 12.15 14.80
CA ALA A 278 17.64 11.88 16.01
C ALA A 278 18.11 10.62 16.74
N HIS A 279 18.47 9.57 16.00
CA HIS A 279 19.08 8.36 16.54
C HIS A 279 20.44 8.62 17.22
N GLU A 280 21.28 9.43 16.59
CA GLU A 280 22.58 9.83 17.15
C GLU A 280 22.38 10.64 18.44
N GLU A 281 21.49 11.63 18.44
CA GLU A 281 21.15 12.44 19.61
C GLU A 281 20.61 11.58 20.78
N MET A 282 19.78 10.56 20.49
CA MET A 282 19.29 9.61 21.49
C MET A 282 20.42 8.76 22.08
N ARG A 283 21.27 8.18 21.24
CA ARG A 283 22.44 7.36 21.70
C ARG A 283 23.39 8.20 22.56
N ASN A 284 23.68 9.45 22.15
CA ASN A 284 24.52 10.38 22.93
C ASN A 284 23.90 10.74 24.28
N ALA A 285 22.57 10.64 24.41
CA ALA A 285 21.85 10.80 25.66
C ALA A 285 21.69 9.50 26.48
N GLY A 286 22.33 8.41 26.05
CA GLY A 286 22.24 7.09 26.69
C GLY A 286 20.91 6.35 26.46
N VAL A 287 20.16 6.74 25.44
CA VAL A 287 18.87 6.14 25.08
C VAL A 287 19.06 5.28 23.84
N ASP A 288 18.68 3.99 23.92
CA ASP A 288 18.62 3.13 22.73
C ASP A 288 17.37 3.48 21.88
N PRO A 289 17.53 3.91 20.63
CA PRO A 289 16.40 4.20 19.78
C PRO A 289 15.45 3.01 19.54
N TYR A 290 15.96 1.78 19.64
CA TYR A 290 15.17 0.56 19.44
C TYR A 290 14.42 0.10 20.68
N ASP A 291 14.74 0.67 21.85
CA ASP A 291 14.16 0.28 23.13
C ASP A 291 13.20 1.35 23.73
N LEU A 292 12.83 2.34 22.93
CA LEU A 292 12.02 3.50 23.36
C LEU A 292 10.64 3.16 23.93
N LEU A 293 10.13 1.98 23.66
CA LEU A 293 8.79 1.53 24.04
C LEU A 293 8.83 0.27 24.90
N ALA A 294 10.03 -0.14 25.36
CA ALA A 294 10.12 -1.17 26.38
C ALA A 294 9.33 -0.73 27.64
N PRO A 295 8.64 -1.67 28.33
CA PRO A 295 8.02 -1.36 29.61
C PRO A 295 9.09 -0.81 30.56
N VAL A 296 8.83 0.34 31.15
CA VAL A 296 9.68 0.81 32.26
C VAL A 296 9.56 -0.22 33.35
N VAL A 297 10.60 -1.04 33.50
CA VAL A 297 10.70 -1.97 34.64
C VAL A 297 10.82 -1.09 35.87
N ALA A 298 9.73 -1.03 36.65
CA ALA A 298 9.65 -0.26 37.89
C ALA A 298 10.45 -0.94 38.98
#